data_f1aa782ea3d98e3658995b0f40cb1074
#
_entry.id   f1aa782ea3d98e3658995b0f40cb1074
#
_cell.length_a   1.000
_cell.length_b   1.000
_cell.length_c   1.000
_cell.angle_alpha   90.00
_cell.angle_beta   90.00
_cell.angle_gamma   90.00
#
_symmetry.space_group_name_H-M   'P 1'
#
loop_
_entity.id
_entity.type
_entity.pdbx_description
1 polymer ?
#
loop_
_entity_poly.entity_id
_entity_poly.type
_entity_poly.pdbx_seq_one_letter_code
_entity_poly.pdbx_strand_id
1 'polypeptide(L)'
;MAKLYYPDISHWETVTNWDTIKNKCPFLITKATEGTSYVDAKLKSIVKKCEEKKIPYWLYTFLKPGNELDQAKFMVKTCKNIIGDYFVGYILDVEQKNSSYSVKKAFDYINSLGYKTMFYCMYADYNRYKDIVEKKPKNCAFWEARYGKNDGRYYAKYPPHKTAELHQYTENGTCPGISGKLDLNRITGIGKDKAWFCTSIEKESGKKPATSSKQHYTGEYPAFPDERQYYQQGDGKKKLKNYKTQIRRVQCLLNWALGTKLDDDGIYGYLTRDATKKLQKQCGLPVNGKFGNKCLAACKKMTR
;
A
#
# COMPACT_ATOMS: atom_id res chain seq x y z
N MET A 1 5.68 -26.16 21.09
CA MET A 1 5.92 -24.74 20.74
C MET A 1 4.96 -23.85 21.53
N ALA A 2 5.41 -22.67 21.97
CA ALA A 2 4.54 -21.72 22.67
C ALA A 2 3.44 -21.22 21.72
N LYS A 3 2.21 -21.07 22.26
CA LYS A 3 1.07 -20.51 21.49
C LYS A 3 1.38 -19.06 21.10
N LEU A 4 1.25 -18.74 19.83
CA LEU A 4 1.39 -17.39 19.29
C LEU A 4 0.00 -16.79 19.01
N TYR A 5 -0.07 -15.47 19.11
CA TYR A 5 -1.29 -14.70 18.87
C TYR A 5 -1.03 -13.66 17.76
N TYR A 6 -2.05 -13.35 17.01
CA TYR A 6 -2.00 -12.36 15.93
C TYR A 6 -3.19 -11.41 16.10
N PRO A 7 -3.10 -10.47 17.06
CA PRO A 7 -4.19 -9.55 17.35
C PRO A 7 -4.24 -8.41 16.35
N ASP A 8 -5.43 -7.91 16.10
CA ASP A 8 -5.63 -6.57 15.57
C ASP A 8 -6.42 -5.74 16.58
N ILE A 9 -6.02 -4.48 16.71
CA ILE A 9 -6.48 -3.59 17.78
C ILE A 9 -6.73 -2.17 17.28
N SER A 10 -7.47 -1.42 18.07
CA SER A 10 -7.75 0.00 17.90
C SER A 10 -7.67 0.73 19.25
N HIS A 11 -8.24 1.92 19.32
CA HIS A 11 -8.37 2.64 20.60
C HIS A 11 -9.26 1.92 21.65
N TRP A 12 -10.04 0.92 21.22
CA TRP A 12 -10.89 0.16 22.14
C TRP A 12 -10.09 -0.77 23.04
N GLU A 13 -9.05 -1.41 22.52
CA GLU A 13 -8.23 -2.36 23.27
C GLU A 13 -7.13 -1.65 24.06
N THR A 14 -6.78 -2.20 25.20
CA THR A 14 -5.67 -1.69 26.04
C THR A 14 -4.59 -2.73 26.18
N VAL A 15 -3.40 -2.41 25.68
CA VAL A 15 -2.21 -3.22 25.91
C VAL A 15 -1.74 -2.98 27.35
N THR A 16 -1.80 -4.02 28.18
CA THR A 16 -1.44 -4.00 29.58
C THR A 16 0.02 -4.44 29.83
N ASN A 17 0.59 -5.22 28.90
CA ASN A 17 1.97 -5.71 29.03
C ASN A 17 2.66 -5.86 27.67
N TRP A 18 3.51 -4.90 27.32
CA TRP A 18 4.23 -4.87 26.06
C TRP A 18 5.32 -5.95 25.92
N ASP A 19 5.90 -6.42 27.00
CA ASP A 19 6.89 -7.50 26.95
C ASP A 19 6.20 -8.83 26.66
N THR A 20 4.99 -9.03 27.18
CA THR A 20 4.15 -10.17 26.80
C THR A 20 3.79 -10.11 25.32
N ILE A 21 3.39 -8.95 24.79
CA ILE A 21 3.11 -8.78 23.35
C ILE A 21 4.36 -9.11 22.53
N LYS A 22 5.52 -8.56 22.88
CA LYS A 22 6.79 -8.87 22.21
C LYS A 22 7.06 -10.37 22.09
N ASN A 23 6.77 -11.11 23.14
CA ASN A 23 7.08 -12.55 23.24
C ASN A 23 6.00 -13.46 22.63
N LYS A 24 4.76 -12.99 22.56
CA LYS A 24 3.59 -13.81 22.16
C LYS A 24 3.01 -13.42 20.82
N CYS A 25 3.24 -12.20 20.32
CA CYS A 25 2.67 -11.69 19.09
C CYS A 25 3.78 -11.39 18.09
N PRO A 26 3.93 -12.20 17.03
CA PRO A 26 4.96 -11.98 16.01
C PRO A 26 4.83 -10.63 15.31
N PHE A 27 3.62 -10.12 15.17
CA PHE A 27 3.30 -8.78 14.70
C PHE A 27 1.99 -8.29 15.32
N LEU A 28 1.74 -7.00 15.23
CA LEU A 28 0.52 -6.35 15.66
C LEU A 28 -0.12 -5.64 14.48
N ILE A 29 -1.44 -5.72 14.36
CA ILE A 29 -2.21 -4.89 13.44
C ILE A 29 -2.90 -3.81 14.29
N THR A 30 -2.88 -2.55 13.86
CA THR A 30 -3.53 -1.47 14.62
C THR A 30 -4.19 -0.44 13.71
N LYS A 31 -5.34 0.07 14.17
CA LYS A 31 -6.06 1.14 13.47
C LYS A 31 -5.21 2.40 13.40
N ALA A 32 -5.14 2.99 12.23
CA ALA A 32 -4.51 4.28 12.02
C ALA A 32 -5.56 5.39 11.85
N THR A 33 -6.49 5.18 10.92
CA THR A 33 -7.48 6.19 10.56
C THR A 33 -8.83 5.56 10.20
N GLU A 34 -9.83 6.42 10.11
CA GLU A 34 -11.14 6.08 9.57
C GLU A 34 -11.68 7.27 8.76
N GLY A 35 -12.16 6.99 7.55
CA GLY A 35 -12.59 8.06 6.66
C GLY A 35 -11.45 9.03 6.33
N THR A 36 -11.77 10.29 6.11
CA THR A 36 -10.82 11.34 5.72
C THR A 36 -10.39 12.26 6.86
N SER A 37 -10.87 12.04 8.10
CA SER A 37 -10.65 12.97 9.21
C SER A 37 -10.36 12.34 10.56
N TYR A 38 -10.80 11.10 10.81
CA TYR A 38 -10.58 10.46 12.10
C TYR A 38 -9.20 9.80 12.17
N VAL A 39 -8.48 10.09 13.24
CA VAL A 39 -7.20 9.44 13.58
C VAL A 39 -7.42 8.68 14.89
N ASP A 40 -7.01 7.41 14.92
CA ASP A 40 -7.14 6.61 16.12
C ASP A 40 -6.36 7.21 17.30
N ALA A 41 -7.04 7.35 18.44
CA ALA A 41 -6.50 8.07 19.60
C ALA A 41 -5.23 7.41 20.18
N LYS A 42 -5.08 6.09 20.02
CA LYS A 42 -3.91 5.33 20.50
C LYS A 42 -2.83 5.11 19.44
N LEU A 43 -3.06 5.51 18.17
CA LEU A 43 -2.12 5.27 17.06
C LEU A 43 -0.66 5.62 17.42
N LYS A 44 -0.43 6.87 17.84
CA LYS A 44 0.94 7.35 18.11
C LYS A 44 1.61 6.57 19.25
N SER A 45 0.86 6.29 20.32
CA SER A 45 1.40 5.56 21.48
C SER A 45 1.69 4.10 21.15
N ILE A 46 0.83 3.43 20.36
CA ILE A 46 1.04 2.04 19.95
C ILE A 46 2.25 1.94 19.01
N VAL A 47 2.32 2.81 18.00
CA VAL A 47 3.46 2.83 17.06
C VAL A 47 4.78 3.07 17.80
N LYS A 48 4.81 4.07 18.69
CA LYS A 48 6.00 4.33 19.54
C LYS A 48 6.41 3.09 20.33
N LYS A 49 5.47 2.39 20.96
CA LYS A 49 5.75 1.16 21.71
C LYS A 49 6.20 0.00 20.82
N CYS A 50 5.63 -0.15 19.64
CA CYS A 50 6.09 -1.15 18.67
C CYS A 50 7.54 -0.91 18.26
N GLU A 51 7.91 0.34 17.97
CA GLU A 51 9.30 0.70 17.63
C GLU A 51 10.25 0.47 18.82
N GLU A 52 9.91 0.96 20.01
CA GLU A 52 10.71 0.75 21.25
C GLU A 52 10.95 -0.73 21.57
N LYS A 53 9.91 -1.55 21.40
CA LYS A 53 9.96 -2.99 21.71
C LYS A 53 10.39 -3.86 20.53
N LYS A 54 10.63 -3.27 19.37
CA LYS A 54 11.01 -3.99 18.14
C LYS A 54 9.94 -5.02 17.73
N ILE A 55 8.68 -4.62 17.75
CA ILE A 55 7.54 -5.43 17.36
C ILE A 55 7.12 -5.02 15.94
N PRO A 56 7.13 -5.93 14.96
CA PRO A 56 6.58 -5.63 13.64
C PRO A 56 5.11 -5.22 13.72
N TYR A 57 4.71 -4.21 12.97
CA TYR A 57 3.33 -3.74 12.99
C TYR A 57 2.82 -3.30 11.63
N TRP A 58 1.49 -3.43 11.47
CA TRP A 58 0.71 -3.03 10.32
C TRP A 58 -0.27 -1.94 10.71
N LEU A 59 -0.55 -1.03 9.78
CA LEU A 59 -1.48 0.07 10.01
C LEU A 59 -2.66 -0.02 9.05
N TYR A 60 -3.90 0.03 9.58
CA TYR A 60 -5.09 -0.01 8.76
C TYR A 60 -5.90 1.29 8.77
N THR A 61 -6.59 1.55 7.68
CA THR A 61 -7.66 2.53 7.61
C THR A 61 -8.98 1.85 7.38
N PHE A 62 -9.97 2.15 8.23
CA PHE A 62 -11.35 1.73 8.03
C PHE A 62 -11.98 2.59 6.94
N LEU A 63 -12.32 1.99 5.81
CA LEU A 63 -12.85 2.70 4.66
C LEU A 63 -14.36 2.90 4.76
N LYS A 64 -14.79 4.15 4.76
CA LYS A 64 -16.19 4.53 4.55
C LYS A 64 -16.52 4.61 3.06
N PRO A 65 -17.76 4.30 2.65
CA PRO A 65 -18.18 4.48 1.26
C PRO A 65 -18.01 5.93 0.78
N GLY A 66 -17.38 6.07 -0.39
CA GLY A 66 -17.08 7.35 -1.02
C GLY A 66 -15.71 7.92 -0.66
N ASN A 67 -14.99 8.40 -1.69
CA ASN A 67 -13.66 9.00 -1.56
C ASN A 67 -12.58 8.06 -0.98
N GLU A 68 -12.66 6.75 -1.21
CA GLU A 68 -11.74 5.73 -0.65
C GLU A 68 -10.28 6.04 -0.97
N LEU A 69 -9.98 6.60 -2.13
CA LEU A 69 -8.62 7.04 -2.49
C LEU A 69 -8.12 8.15 -1.55
N ASP A 70 -8.97 9.13 -1.19
CA ASP A 70 -8.56 10.23 -0.32
C ASP A 70 -8.43 9.76 1.12
N GLN A 71 -9.19 8.75 1.53
CA GLN A 71 -9.04 8.08 2.84
C GLN A 71 -7.70 7.35 2.93
N ALA A 72 -7.32 6.61 1.89
CA ALA A 72 -6.00 5.96 1.81
C ALA A 72 -4.85 6.99 1.86
N LYS A 73 -4.98 8.11 1.14
CA LYS A 73 -4.01 9.23 1.20
C LYS A 73 -3.95 9.87 2.58
N PHE A 74 -5.10 10.00 3.25
CA PHE A 74 -5.17 10.54 4.61
C PHE A 74 -4.42 9.64 5.60
N MET A 75 -4.61 8.32 5.54
CA MET A 75 -3.85 7.36 6.34
C MET A 75 -2.34 7.53 6.12
N VAL A 76 -1.90 7.49 4.88
CA VAL A 76 -0.47 7.61 4.54
C VAL A 76 0.11 8.93 5.04
N LYS A 77 -0.59 10.05 4.82
CA LYS A 77 -0.17 11.37 5.31
C LYS A 77 -0.05 11.41 6.83
N THR A 78 -1.02 10.82 7.54
CA THR A 78 -1.06 10.75 9.01
C THR A 78 0.10 9.91 9.57
N CYS A 79 0.39 8.78 8.92
CA CYS A 79 1.38 7.82 9.41
C CYS A 79 2.83 8.18 9.03
N LYS A 80 3.03 8.95 7.97
CA LYS A 80 4.33 9.25 7.35
C LYS A 80 5.45 9.63 8.34
N ASN A 81 5.13 10.39 9.37
CA ASN A 81 6.12 10.94 10.31
C ASN A 81 6.22 10.15 11.63
N ILE A 82 5.47 9.06 11.77
CA ILE A 82 5.46 8.25 12.99
C ILE A 82 5.91 6.81 12.77
N ILE A 83 5.88 6.32 11.53
CA ILE A 83 6.38 4.98 11.19
C ILE A 83 7.90 4.93 11.24
N GLY A 84 8.45 3.78 11.65
CA GLY A 84 9.88 3.55 11.77
C GLY A 84 10.31 2.19 11.23
N ASP A 85 11.36 1.60 11.79
CA ASP A 85 12.04 0.39 11.30
C ASP A 85 11.21 -0.89 11.39
N TYR A 86 10.20 -0.91 12.27
CA TYR A 86 9.35 -2.09 12.51
C TYR A 86 8.01 -1.98 11.80
N PHE A 87 7.78 -0.91 11.06
CA PHE A 87 6.62 -0.80 10.19
C PHE A 87 6.72 -1.77 9.02
N VAL A 88 5.69 -2.59 8.82
CA VAL A 88 5.64 -3.60 7.75
C VAL A 88 4.86 -3.10 6.55
N GLY A 89 3.69 -2.51 6.75
CA GLY A 89 2.87 -2.08 5.64
C GLY A 89 1.49 -1.55 6.00
N TYR A 90 0.75 -1.15 4.97
CA TYR A 90 -0.58 -0.57 5.07
C TYR A 90 -1.68 -1.57 4.74
N ILE A 91 -2.85 -1.38 5.35
CA ILE A 91 -4.03 -2.21 5.14
C ILE A 91 -5.22 -1.32 4.76
N LEU A 92 -5.99 -1.76 3.77
CA LEU A 92 -7.34 -1.25 3.53
C LEU A 92 -8.34 -2.21 4.16
N ASP A 93 -9.06 -1.71 5.12
CA ASP A 93 -10.13 -2.41 5.84
C ASP A 93 -11.47 -2.00 5.23
N VAL A 94 -12.13 -2.97 4.57
CA VAL A 94 -13.32 -2.75 3.73
C VAL A 94 -14.46 -3.61 4.24
N GLU A 95 -15.25 -3.05 5.14
CA GLU A 95 -16.38 -3.74 5.79
C GLU A 95 -17.76 -3.18 5.41
N GLN A 96 -17.79 -2.04 4.74
CA GLN A 96 -19.02 -1.40 4.33
C GLN A 96 -19.31 -1.67 2.84
N LYS A 97 -20.43 -1.18 2.33
CA LYS A 97 -20.80 -1.32 0.92
C LYS A 97 -20.02 -0.36 0.01
N ASN A 98 -18.69 -0.41 0.10
CA ASN A 98 -17.80 0.37 -0.72
C ASN A 98 -17.88 -0.05 -2.20
N SER A 99 -17.72 0.89 -3.11
CA SER A 99 -17.61 0.59 -4.53
C SER A 99 -16.29 -0.13 -4.83
N SER A 100 -16.34 -1.30 -5.48
CA SER A 100 -15.12 -2.04 -5.87
C SER A 100 -14.18 -1.20 -6.75
N TYR A 101 -14.72 -0.36 -7.61
CA TYR A 101 -13.95 0.57 -8.43
C TYR A 101 -13.19 1.61 -7.59
N SER A 102 -13.85 2.23 -6.59
CA SER A 102 -13.21 3.23 -5.74
C SER A 102 -12.20 2.60 -4.78
N VAL A 103 -12.52 1.43 -4.24
CA VAL A 103 -11.60 0.62 -3.41
C VAL A 103 -10.36 0.22 -4.22
N LYS A 104 -10.54 -0.20 -5.48
CA LYS A 104 -9.41 -0.54 -6.36
C LYS A 104 -8.45 0.64 -6.55
N LYS A 105 -8.96 1.86 -6.71
CA LYS A 105 -8.12 3.06 -6.81
C LYS A 105 -7.31 3.32 -5.54
N ALA A 106 -7.93 3.14 -4.36
CA ALA A 106 -7.24 3.26 -3.08
C ALA A 106 -6.17 2.16 -2.93
N PHE A 107 -6.50 0.93 -3.33
CA PHE A 107 -5.60 -0.21 -3.30
C PHE A 107 -4.39 -0.02 -4.23
N ASP A 108 -4.61 0.41 -5.46
CA ASP A 108 -3.53 0.71 -6.41
C ASP A 108 -2.63 1.83 -5.88
N TYR A 109 -3.21 2.84 -5.24
CA TYR A 109 -2.45 3.92 -4.62
C TYR A 109 -1.52 3.42 -3.51
N ILE A 110 -2.02 2.67 -2.52
CA ILE A 110 -1.14 2.20 -1.43
C ILE A 110 -0.08 1.21 -1.94
N ASN A 111 -0.40 0.36 -2.93
CA ASN A 111 0.58 -0.52 -3.55
C ASN A 111 1.68 0.25 -4.31
N SER A 112 1.35 1.44 -4.87
CA SER A 112 2.33 2.26 -5.58
C SER A 112 3.39 2.89 -4.68
N LEU A 113 3.21 2.83 -3.36
CA LEU A 113 4.14 3.41 -2.38
C LEU A 113 5.36 2.53 -2.10
N GLY A 114 5.36 1.28 -2.58
CA GLY A 114 6.47 0.35 -2.41
C GLY A 114 6.51 -0.37 -1.05
N TYR A 115 5.49 -0.20 -0.19
CA TYR A 115 5.34 -0.97 1.05
C TYR A 115 4.61 -2.29 0.79
N LYS A 116 4.68 -3.22 1.74
CA LYS A 116 3.75 -4.33 1.77
C LYS A 116 2.35 -3.82 2.06
N THR A 117 1.36 -4.50 1.52
CA THR A 117 -0.05 -4.12 1.70
C THR A 117 -0.89 -5.32 2.05
N MET A 118 -1.99 -5.09 2.76
CA MET A 118 -3.05 -6.07 2.90
C MET A 118 -4.38 -5.46 2.46
N PHE A 119 -5.22 -6.31 1.89
CA PHE A 119 -6.61 -6.02 1.60
C PHE A 119 -7.46 -6.87 2.54
N TYR A 120 -8.34 -6.24 3.31
CA TYR A 120 -9.24 -6.93 4.23
C TYR A 120 -10.69 -6.73 3.82
N CYS A 121 -11.46 -7.81 3.87
CA CYS A 121 -12.92 -7.77 3.84
C CYS A 121 -13.53 -8.99 4.54
N MET A 122 -14.85 -8.94 4.77
CA MET A 122 -15.63 -10.06 5.27
C MET A 122 -15.73 -11.15 4.20
N TYR A 123 -15.84 -12.42 4.63
CA TYR A 123 -16.07 -13.57 3.76
C TYR A 123 -17.25 -13.38 2.79
N ALA A 124 -18.33 -12.76 3.25
CA ALA A 124 -19.50 -12.49 2.43
C ALA A 124 -19.26 -11.47 1.30
N ASP A 125 -18.24 -10.61 1.43
CA ASP A 125 -17.94 -9.58 0.45
C ASP A 125 -16.87 -9.99 -0.58
N TYR A 126 -16.31 -11.20 -0.47
CA TYR A 126 -15.27 -11.71 -1.37
C TYR A 126 -15.60 -11.50 -2.84
N ASN A 127 -16.80 -11.90 -3.27
CA ASN A 127 -17.21 -11.80 -4.68
C ASN A 127 -17.23 -10.37 -5.20
N ARG A 128 -17.52 -9.39 -4.35
CA ARG A 128 -17.49 -7.96 -4.70
C ARG A 128 -16.08 -7.46 -5.03
N TYR A 129 -15.08 -8.01 -4.34
CA TYR A 129 -13.68 -7.57 -4.44
C TYR A 129 -12.77 -8.63 -5.07
N LYS A 130 -13.35 -9.68 -5.68
CA LYS A 130 -12.63 -10.82 -6.26
C LYS A 130 -11.49 -10.39 -7.19
N ASP A 131 -11.75 -9.41 -8.06
CA ASP A 131 -10.72 -8.90 -8.99
C ASP A 131 -9.52 -8.26 -8.27
N ILE A 132 -9.73 -7.58 -7.13
CA ILE A 132 -8.66 -7.01 -6.33
C ILE A 132 -7.85 -8.13 -5.68
N VAL A 133 -8.55 -9.12 -5.10
CA VAL A 133 -7.94 -10.23 -4.37
C VAL A 133 -7.14 -11.15 -5.30
N GLU A 134 -7.73 -11.57 -6.43
CA GLU A 134 -7.09 -12.54 -7.33
C GLU A 134 -5.97 -11.93 -8.18
N LYS A 135 -6.05 -10.62 -8.46
CA LYS A 135 -5.04 -9.88 -9.24
C LYS A 135 -4.07 -9.07 -8.36
N LYS A 136 -4.04 -9.34 -7.06
CA LYS A 136 -3.18 -8.60 -6.13
C LYS A 136 -1.70 -8.75 -6.47
N PRO A 137 -0.88 -7.70 -6.26
CA PRO A 137 0.56 -7.77 -6.44
C PRO A 137 1.24 -8.77 -5.50
N LYS A 138 2.46 -9.20 -5.82
CA LYS A 138 3.25 -10.14 -4.99
C LYS A 138 3.54 -9.61 -3.58
N ASN A 139 3.63 -8.30 -3.42
CA ASN A 139 3.83 -7.63 -2.12
C ASN A 139 2.53 -7.38 -1.35
N CYS A 140 1.41 -7.97 -1.79
CA CYS A 140 0.12 -7.87 -1.13
C CYS A 140 -0.34 -9.22 -0.58
N ALA A 141 -1.02 -9.19 0.58
CA ALA A 141 -1.75 -10.32 1.14
C ALA A 141 -3.26 -10.00 1.20
N PHE A 142 -4.06 -11.04 1.13
CA PHE A 142 -5.49 -10.97 1.40
C PHE A 142 -5.77 -11.44 2.83
N TRP A 143 -6.44 -10.60 3.59
CA TRP A 143 -6.89 -10.84 4.95
C TRP A 143 -8.40 -10.91 4.97
N GLU A 144 -8.95 -12.02 5.42
CA GLU A 144 -10.39 -12.28 5.37
C GLU A 144 -10.95 -12.63 6.74
N ALA A 145 -12.11 -12.04 7.08
CA ALA A 145 -12.84 -12.41 8.29
C ALA A 145 -13.89 -13.46 8.02
N ARG A 146 -13.84 -14.53 8.81
CA ARG A 146 -14.89 -15.57 8.89
C ARG A 146 -14.92 -16.17 10.27
N TYR A 147 -15.85 -15.75 11.11
CA TYR A 147 -15.78 -15.99 12.55
C TYR A 147 -16.26 -17.37 13.01
N GLY A 148 -17.06 -18.07 12.22
CA GLY A 148 -17.64 -19.33 12.66
C GLY A 148 -18.60 -19.16 13.84
N LYS A 149 -18.28 -19.73 15.02
CA LYS A 149 -19.08 -19.55 16.25
C LYS A 149 -18.81 -18.23 16.97
N ASN A 150 -17.73 -17.57 16.62
CA ASN A 150 -17.30 -16.29 17.20
C ASN A 150 -17.18 -16.29 18.75
N ASP A 151 -16.68 -17.36 19.31
CA ASP A 151 -16.53 -17.60 20.76
C ASP A 151 -15.06 -17.51 21.23
N GLY A 152 -14.19 -16.89 20.45
CA GLY A 152 -12.76 -16.77 20.72
C GLY A 152 -11.91 -17.96 20.25
N ARG A 153 -12.53 -18.98 19.62
CA ARG A 153 -11.85 -20.18 19.16
C ARG A 153 -11.87 -20.30 17.64
N TYR A 154 -10.80 -20.84 17.10
CA TYR A 154 -10.74 -21.20 15.69
C TYR A 154 -11.48 -22.52 15.44
N TYR A 155 -12.29 -22.56 14.38
CA TYR A 155 -13.01 -23.75 13.92
C TYR A 155 -12.67 -24.05 12.47
N ALA A 156 -12.02 -25.19 12.21
CA ALA A 156 -11.57 -25.59 10.87
C ALA A 156 -12.72 -25.76 9.86
N LYS A 157 -13.95 -25.99 10.30
CA LYS A 157 -15.14 -26.12 9.43
C LYS A 157 -15.62 -24.79 8.84
N TYR A 158 -15.06 -23.66 9.29
CA TYR A 158 -15.33 -22.33 8.73
C TYR A 158 -14.04 -21.73 8.12
N PRO A 159 -13.47 -22.36 7.08
CA PRO A 159 -12.23 -21.85 6.48
C PRO A 159 -12.51 -20.56 5.71
N PRO A 160 -11.53 -19.67 5.60
CA PRO A 160 -11.60 -18.55 4.66
C PRO A 160 -11.50 -19.07 3.21
N HIS A 161 -11.62 -18.20 2.22
CA HIS A 161 -11.33 -18.54 0.83
C HIS A 161 -9.85 -18.98 0.67
N LYS A 162 -9.62 -19.86 -0.33
CA LYS A 162 -8.26 -20.40 -0.61
C LYS A 162 -7.23 -19.35 -1.04
N THR A 163 -7.65 -18.11 -1.24
CA THR A 163 -6.80 -16.97 -1.59
C THR A 163 -6.37 -16.15 -0.37
N ALA A 164 -6.96 -16.41 0.81
CA ALA A 164 -6.66 -15.66 2.02
C ALA A 164 -5.37 -16.14 2.68
N GLU A 165 -4.41 -15.25 2.84
CA GLU A 165 -3.15 -15.51 3.53
C GLU A 165 -3.25 -15.27 5.05
N LEU A 166 -4.16 -14.37 5.47
CA LEU A 166 -4.49 -14.13 6.88
C LEU A 166 -6.00 -14.31 7.09
N HIS A 167 -6.39 -14.96 8.19
CA HIS A 167 -7.78 -15.24 8.52
C HIS A 167 -8.11 -14.70 9.91
N GLN A 168 -9.00 -13.72 9.98
CA GLN A 168 -9.61 -13.26 11.24
C GLN A 168 -10.75 -14.24 11.58
N TYR A 169 -10.54 -15.01 12.62
CA TYR A 169 -11.45 -16.12 12.95
C TYR A 169 -12.42 -15.83 14.10
N THR A 170 -12.22 -14.69 14.79
CA THR A 170 -13.09 -14.24 15.88
C THR A 170 -12.86 -12.77 16.20
N GLU A 171 -13.89 -12.08 16.67
CA GLU A 171 -13.82 -10.76 17.32
C GLU A 171 -13.96 -10.85 18.84
N ASN A 172 -14.06 -12.07 19.39
CA ASN A 172 -14.29 -12.36 20.82
C ASN A 172 -13.11 -13.12 21.44
N GLY A 173 -11.92 -12.97 20.88
CA GLY A 173 -10.71 -13.60 21.37
C GLY A 173 -10.14 -12.97 22.63
N THR A 174 -9.11 -13.60 23.19
CA THR A 174 -8.29 -13.04 24.27
C THR A 174 -6.82 -13.24 23.96
N CYS A 175 -6.00 -12.22 24.23
CA CYS A 175 -4.56 -12.26 24.00
C CYS A 175 -3.84 -11.86 25.31
N PRO A 176 -2.88 -12.67 25.81
CA PRO A 176 -2.08 -12.28 26.94
C PRO A 176 -1.38 -10.92 26.71
N GLY A 177 -1.51 -10.00 27.66
CA GLY A 177 -0.95 -8.66 27.57
C GLY A 177 -1.88 -7.62 26.92
N ILE A 178 -3.11 -8.02 26.54
CA ILE A 178 -4.17 -7.11 26.11
C ILE A 178 -5.41 -7.39 26.95
N SER A 179 -6.07 -6.35 27.43
CA SER A 179 -7.31 -6.49 28.21
C SER A 179 -8.54 -6.57 27.30
N GLY A 180 -9.53 -7.32 27.78
CA GLY A 180 -10.83 -7.44 27.11
C GLY A 180 -10.89 -8.48 25.99
N LYS A 181 -11.96 -8.41 25.22
CA LYS A 181 -12.17 -9.18 24.00
C LYS A 181 -11.58 -8.42 22.84
N LEU A 182 -11.04 -9.15 21.86
CA LEU A 182 -10.44 -8.54 20.68
C LEU A 182 -10.41 -9.51 19.51
N ASP A 183 -10.08 -8.96 18.36
CA ASP A 183 -9.94 -9.69 17.11
C ASP A 183 -8.67 -10.55 17.11
N LEU A 184 -8.83 -11.80 16.73
CA LEU A 184 -7.70 -12.72 16.58
C LEU A 184 -7.65 -13.33 15.19
N ASN A 185 -6.42 -13.40 14.73
CA ASN A 185 -6.08 -13.87 13.40
C ASN A 185 -5.24 -15.15 13.45
N ARG A 186 -5.13 -15.79 12.31
CA ARG A 186 -4.20 -16.89 12.03
C ARG A 186 -3.63 -16.76 10.63
N ILE A 187 -2.37 -17.08 10.48
CA ILE A 187 -1.75 -17.25 9.16
C ILE A 187 -2.27 -18.58 8.60
N THR A 188 -2.79 -18.56 7.38
CA THR A 188 -3.43 -19.74 6.76
C THR A 188 -2.42 -20.77 6.27
N GLY A 189 -1.18 -20.37 6.01
CA GLY A 189 -0.16 -21.16 5.33
C GLY A 189 -0.27 -21.12 3.80
N ILE A 190 -1.19 -20.30 3.27
CA ILE A 190 -1.36 -20.10 1.84
C ILE A 190 -0.51 -18.88 1.43
N GLY A 191 0.37 -19.04 0.45
CA GLY A 191 1.09 -17.97 -0.23
C GLY A 191 2.08 -17.15 0.61
N LYS A 192 1.76 -16.84 1.88
CA LYS A 192 2.59 -16.03 2.76
C LYS A 192 2.86 -16.75 4.09
N ASP A 193 4.11 -16.71 4.52
CA ASP A 193 4.54 -17.26 5.80
C ASP A 193 4.61 -16.18 6.90
N LYS A 194 4.95 -16.60 8.12
CA LYS A 194 5.12 -15.70 9.26
C LYS A 194 6.20 -14.64 9.00
N ALA A 195 7.29 -14.99 8.35
CA ALA A 195 8.38 -14.06 8.09
C ALA A 195 7.90 -12.92 7.19
N TRP A 196 7.08 -13.22 6.19
CA TRP A 196 6.50 -12.19 5.33
C TRP A 196 5.69 -11.15 6.11
N PHE A 197 4.90 -11.57 7.09
CA PHE A 197 4.10 -10.65 7.92
C PHE A 197 4.92 -9.85 8.93
N CYS A 198 6.15 -10.27 9.23
CA CYS A 198 7.01 -9.65 10.25
C CYS A 198 8.14 -8.78 9.70
N THR A 199 8.35 -8.75 8.39
CA THR A 199 9.46 -8.01 7.78
C THR A 199 8.96 -6.97 6.79
N SER A 200 9.57 -5.78 6.75
CA SER A 200 9.37 -4.80 5.68
C SER A 200 10.05 -5.26 4.38
N ILE A 201 9.66 -4.70 3.25
CA ILE A 201 10.30 -5.00 1.95
C ILE A 201 11.81 -4.72 2.00
N GLU A 202 12.22 -3.64 2.65
CA GLU A 202 13.63 -3.26 2.78
C GLU A 202 14.44 -4.30 3.55
N LYS A 203 13.86 -4.90 4.60
CA LYS A 203 14.52 -5.94 5.41
C LYS A 203 14.57 -7.31 4.72
N GLU A 204 13.58 -7.64 3.89
CA GLU A 204 13.60 -8.89 3.09
C GLU A 204 14.68 -8.88 2.02
N SER A 205 14.96 -7.71 1.45
CA SER A 205 15.98 -7.61 0.40
C SER A 205 17.41 -7.82 0.89
N GLY A 206 17.65 -7.87 2.22
CA GLY A 206 18.99 -7.99 2.80
C GLY A 206 19.95 -6.86 2.39
N LYS A 207 19.43 -5.92 1.64
CA LYS A 207 20.12 -4.71 1.22
C LYS A 207 19.71 -3.58 2.15
N LYS A 208 20.61 -3.19 3.10
CA LYS A 208 20.80 -1.76 3.30
C LYS A 208 20.71 -1.14 1.91
N PRO A 209 20.06 0.03 1.73
CA PRO A 209 20.28 0.76 0.50
C PRO A 209 21.80 0.78 0.35
N ALA A 210 22.31 -0.03 -0.57
CA ALA A 210 23.65 0.18 -1.03
C ALA A 210 23.65 1.67 -1.32
N THR A 211 24.60 2.40 -0.80
CA THR A 211 24.97 3.71 -1.34
C THR A 211 24.92 3.49 -2.84
N SER A 212 23.78 3.81 -3.42
CA SER A 212 23.50 3.51 -4.80
C SER A 212 24.54 4.28 -5.55
N SER A 213 25.39 3.59 -6.25
CA SER A 213 26.13 4.22 -7.33
C SER A 213 25.05 4.95 -8.13
N LYS A 214 25.10 6.28 -8.08
CA LYS A 214 24.12 7.15 -8.72
C LYS A 214 23.98 6.71 -10.17
N GLN A 215 22.90 5.96 -10.50
CA GLN A 215 22.68 5.44 -11.84
C GLN A 215 21.83 6.44 -12.64
N HIS A 216 22.31 6.76 -13.83
CA HIS A 216 21.53 7.50 -14.81
C HIS A 216 20.50 6.58 -15.48
N TYR A 217 19.46 7.19 -16.06
CA TYR A 217 18.48 6.46 -16.86
C TYR A 217 19.15 5.74 -18.03
N THR A 218 18.92 4.43 -18.15
CA THR A 218 19.52 3.56 -19.18
C THR A 218 18.58 3.26 -20.35
N GLY A 219 17.31 3.71 -20.26
CA GLY A 219 16.34 3.54 -21.35
C GLY A 219 16.53 4.55 -22.48
N GLU A 220 15.78 4.35 -23.55
CA GLU A 220 15.80 5.29 -24.69
C GLU A 220 15.12 6.61 -24.35
N TYR A 221 15.77 7.72 -24.69
CA TYR A 221 15.19 9.06 -24.54
C TYR A 221 14.19 9.40 -25.66
N PRO A 222 13.12 10.16 -25.38
CA PRO A 222 12.20 10.59 -26.41
C PRO A 222 12.85 11.61 -27.34
N ALA A 223 12.57 11.47 -28.64
CA ALA A 223 12.76 12.54 -29.64
C ALA A 223 11.48 13.37 -29.71
N PHE A 224 11.58 14.62 -30.09
CA PHE A 224 10.43 15.54 -30.22
C PHE A 224 10.07 15.82 -31.66
N PRO A 225 8.78 16.11 -31.95
CA PRO A 225 8.36 16.57 -33.28
C PRO A 225 9.06 17.89 -33.64
N ASP A 226 9.50 18.03 -34.89
CA ASP A 226 10.18 19.24 -35.36
C ASP A 226 9.30 20.49 -35.23
N GLU A 227 7.99 20.32 -35.42
CA GLU A 227 7.04 21.40 -35.43
C GLU A 227 6.76 22.03 -34.04
N ARG A 228 7.10 21.34 -32.91
CA ARG A 228 6.73 21.84 -31.56
C ARG A 228 7.61 21.48 -30.39
N GLN A 229 8.56 20.59 -30.52
CA GLN A 229 9.54 20.22 -29.50
C GLN A 229 8.99 19.83 -28.10
N TYR A 230 7.75 19.29 -28.03
CA TYR A 230 7.12 18.79 -26.80
C TYR A 230 5.96 17.83 -27.08
N TYR A 231 5.59 17.03 -26.05
CA TYR A 231 4.36 16.23 -26.00
C TYR A 231 3.40 16.79 -24.96
N GLN A 232 2.09 16.67 -25.23
CA GLN A 232 1.02 17.18 -24.36
C GLN A 232 -0.19 16.27 -24.36
N GLN A 233 -1.13 16.51 -23.45
CA GLN A 233 -2.37 15.73 -23.33
C GLN A 233 -3.13 15.69 -24.67
N GLY A 234 -3.52 14.47 -25.06
CA GLY A 234 -4.18 14.19 -26.32
C GLY A 234 -3.29 13.57 -27.41
N ASP A 235 -1.97 13.71 -27.28
CA ASP A 235 -1.03 13.06 -28.21
C ASP A 235 -1.07 11.53 -28.09
N GLY A 236 -0.80 10.85 -29.20
CA GLY A 236 -0.84 9.38 -29.28
C GLY A 236 -2.23 8.78 -29.49
N LYS A 237 -3.30 9.60 -29.51
CA LYS A 237 -4.65 9.19 -29.94
C LYS A 237 -4.73 9.03 -31.46
N LYS A 238 -5.89 8.55 -31.98
CA LYS A 238 -6.11 8.14 -33.37
C LYS A 238 -5.48 9.06 -34.44
N LYS A 239 -5.46 10.37 -34.26
CA LYS A 239 -4.93 11.35 -35.22
C LYS A 239 -3.40 11.57 -35.15
N LEU A 240 -2.73 11.05 -34.09
CA LEU A 240 -1.32 11.31 -33.83
C LEU A 240 -0.57 10.00 -33.46
N LYS A 241 -0.84 8.95 -34.23
CA LYS A 241 -0.27 7.60 -34.02
C LYS A 241 1.28 7.58 -34.06
N ASN A 242 1.86 8.45 -34.87
CA ASN A 242 3.33 8.54 -35.04
C ASN A 242 4.06 8.90 -33.74
N TYR A 243 3.35 9.48 -32.75
CA TYR A 243 3.96 9.85 -31.47
C TYR A 243 3.97 8.75 -30.45
N LYS A 244 3.28 7.63 -30.67
CA LYS A 244 3.12 6.57 -29.65
C LYS A 244 4.43 6.07 -29.08
N THR A 245 5.39 5.75 -29.92
CA THR A 245 6.71 5.25 -29.48
C THR A 245 7.43 6.28 -28.61
N GLN A 246 7.41 7.53 -29.02
CA GLN A 246 8.09 8.60 -28.29
C GLN A 246 7.39 8.92 -26.96
N ILE A 247 6.05 8.84 -26.92
CA ILE A 247 5.27 9.03 -25.70
C ILE A 247 5.51 7.86 -24.72
N ARG A 248 5.64 6.62 -25.19
CA ARG A 248 6.10 5.49 -24.35
C ARG A 248 7.44 5.79 -23.68
N ARG A 249 8.41 6.33 -24.43
CA ARG A 249 9.70 6.74 -23.88
C ARG A 249 9.54 7.84 -22.82
N VAL A 250 8.63 8.80 -23.03
CA VAL A 250 8.28 9.80 -22.00
C VAL A 250 7.69 9.15 -20.76
N GLN A 251 6.75 8.22 -20.91
CA GLN A 251 6.10 7.50 -19.80
C GLN A 251 7.13 6.68 -19.01
N CYS A 252 7.99 5.92 -19.69
CA CYS A 252 9.08 5.17 -19.05
C CYS A 252 10.06 6.10 -18.31
N LEU A 253 10.43 7.22 -18.92
CA LEU A 253 11.33 8.20 -18.30
C LEU A 253 10.70 8.89 -17.08
N LEU A 254 9.41 9.21 -17.12
CA LEU A 254 8.66 9.74 -15.97
C LEU A 254 8.53 8.69 -14.86
N ASN A 255 8.28 7.43 -15.22
CA ASN A 255 8.25 6.32 -14.26
C ASN A 255 9.60 6.19 -13.55
N TRP A 256 10.70 6.24 -14.30
CA TRP A 256 12.04 6.22 -13.72
C TRP A 256 12.30 7.48 -12.87
N ALA A 257 12.04 8.68 -13.40
CA ALA A 257 12.39 9.95 -12.74
C ALA A 257 11.61 10.20 -11.45
N LEU A 258 10.34 9.75 -11.38
CA LEU A 258 9.41 10.07 -10.29
C LEU A 258 9.02 8.84 -9.46
N GLY A 259 9.43 7.62 -9.86
CA GLY A 259 8.92 6.37 -9.28
C GLY A 259 7.42 6.19 -9.50
N THR A 260 6.86 6.74 -10.59
CA THR A 260 5.47 6.54 -10.97
C THR A 260 5.30 5.21 -11.70
N LYS A 261 4.07 4.73 -11.81
CA LYS A 261 3.71 3.52 -12.59
C LYS A 261 2.69 3.91 -13.65
N LEU A 262 3.09 4.80 -14.55
CA LEU A 262 2.29 5.10 -15.73
C LEU A 262 2.29 3.90 -16.66
N ASP A 263 1.13 3.58 -17.22
CA ASP A 263 1.07 2.65 -18.34
C ASP A 263 1.83 3.27 -19.55
N ASP A 264 2.71 2.50 -20.14
CA ASP A 264 3.48 2.90 -21.33
C ASP A 264 2.71 2.61 -22.62
N ASP A 265 1.43 3.00 -22.63
CA ASP A 265 0.47 2.79 -23.72
C ASP A 265 0.72 3.69 -24.95
N GLY A 266 1.62 4.67 -24.80
CA GLY A 266 1.92 5.66 -25.84
C GLY A 266 0.82 6.71 -26.03
N ILE A 267 -0.03 6.89 -25.03
CA ILE A 267 -1.07 7.93 -25.02
C ILE A 267 -0.72 8.96 -23.95
N TYR A 268 -0.52 10.20 -24.34
CA TYR A 268 -0.32 11.28 -23.38
C TYR A 268 -1.66 11.67 -22.75
N GLY A 269 -2.09 10.83 -21.80
CA GLY A 269 -3.32 11.00 -21.04
C GLY A 269 -3.17 12.02 -19.90
N TYR A 270 -4.21 12.15 -19.08
CA TYR A 270 -4.18 13.03 -17.89
C TYR A 270 -3.15 12.58 -16.85
N LEU A 271 -2.92 11.26 -16.68
CA LEU A 271 -1.91 10.74 -15.78
C LEU A 271 -0.49 11.12 -16.21
N THR A 272 -0.18 11.01 -17.50
CA THR A 272 1.11 11.43 -18.07
C THR A 272 1.31 12.93 -17.93
N ARG A 273 0.24 13.74 -18.16
CA ARG A 273 0.26 15.19 -17.94
C ARG A 273 0.56 15.53 -16.47
N ASP A 274 -0.12 14.87 -15.52
CA ASP A 274 0.01 15.18 -14.10
C ASP A 274 1.38 14.72 -13.56
N ALA A 275 1.91 13.59 -14.03
CA ALA A 275 3.29 13.19 -13.77
C ALA A 275 4.29 14.22 -14.32
N THR A 276 4.04 14.74 -15.53
CA THR A 276 4.89 15.81 -16.10
C THR A 276 4.84 17.07 -15.24
N LYS A 277 3.66 17.50 -14.77
CA LYS A 277 3.54 18.64 -13.85
C LYS A 277 4.31 18.41 -12.54
N LYS A 278 4.25 17.18 -12.00
CA LYS A 278 5.01 16.79 -10.81
C LYS A 278 6.52 16.94 -11.04
N LEU A 279 7.03 16.41 -12.17
CA LEU A 279 8.43 16.57 -12.58
C LEU A 279 8.80 18.06 -12.69
N GLN A 280 7.98 18.83 -13.39
CA GLN A 280 8.22 20.27 -13.58
C GLN A 280 8.33 20.99 -12.24
N LYS A 281 7.42 20.72 -11.31
CA LYS A 281 7.44 21.29 -9.96
C LYS A 281 8.71 20.91 -9.17
N GLN A 282 9.11 19.63 -9.23
CA GLN A 282 10.33 19.15 -8.54
C GLN A 282 11.61 19.75 -9.10
N CYS A 283 11.62 20.09 -10.39
CA CYS A 283 12.79 20.63 -11.09
C CYS A 283 12.76 22.16 -11.24
N GLY A 284 11.81 22.86 -10.61
CA GLY A 284 11.69 24.33 -10.73
C GLY A 284 11.35 24.81 -12.14
N LEU A 285 10.69 23.96 -12.95
CA LEU A 285 10.29 24.31 -14.31
C LEU A 285 8.86 24.87 -14.34
N PRO A 286 8.49 25.65 -15.38
CA PRO A 286 7.10 26.09 -15.57
C PRO A 286 6.13 24.89 -15.60
N VAL A 287 5.12 24.89 -14.71
CA VAL A 287 4.19 23.78 -14.49
C VAL A 287 3.04 23.84 -15.48
N ASN A 288 3.27 23.46 -16.73
CA ASN A 288 2.29 23.50 -17.82
C ASN A 288 1.82 22.12 -18.29
N GLY A 289 2.41 21.03 -17.78
CA GLY A 289 2.06 19.66 -18.16
C GLY A 289 2.47 19.24 -19.57
N LYS A 290 3.35 19.99 -20.22
CA LYS A 290 3.95 19.67 -21.51
C LYS A 290 5.36 19.12 -21.30
N PHE A 291 5.64 17.91 -21.77
CA PHE A 291 6.96 17.30 -21.67
C PHE A 291 7.81 17.72 -22.86
N GLY A 292 8.70 18.63 -22.68
CA GLY A 292 9.61 19.15 -23.71
C GLY A 292 11.09 19.07 -23.32
N ASN A 293 11.94 19.74 -24.11
CA ASN A 293 13.40 19.70 -23.95
C ASN A 293 13.87 20.06 -22.52
N LYS A 294 13.21 21.00 -21.84
CA LYS A 294 13.54 21.35 -20.45
C LYS A 294 13.28 20.19 -19.48
N CYS A 295 12.17 19.46 -19.67
CA CYS A 295 11.86 18.27 -18.86
C CYS A 295 12.89 17.14 -19.14
N LEU A 296 13.20 16.92 -20.42
CA LEU A 296 14.20 15.92 -20.82
C LEU A 296 15.58 16.25 -20.25
N ALA A 297 16.02 17.51 -20.35
CA ALA A 297 17.30 17.96 -19.79
C ALA A 297 17.36 17.78 -18.26
N ALA A 298 16.24 18.06 -17.57
CA ALA A 298 16.12 17.82 -16.14
C ALA A 298 16.27 16.33 -15.80
N CYS A 299 15.55 15.45 -16.52
CA CYS A 299 15.67 14.00 -16.32
C CYS A 299 17.08 13.45 -16.60
N LYS A 300 17.76 13.97 -17.62
CA LYS A 300 19.15 13.56 -17.94
C LYS A 300 20.16 13.88 -16.83
N LYS A 301 19.88 14.90 -16.01
CA LYS A 301 20.72 15.27 -14.85
C LYS A 301 20.38 14.46 -13.59
N MET A 302 19.25 13.74 -13.57
CA MET A 302 18.86 12.94 -12.43
C MET A 302 19.71 11.68 -12.33
N THR A 303 19.98 11.28 -11.09
CA THR A 303 20.57 9.99 -10.72
C THR A 303 19.71 9.36 -9.63
N ARG A 304 19.53 8.08 -9.65
CA ARG A 304 18.81 7.30 -8.64
C ARG A 304 19.67 6.18 -8.08
#